data_d6eb1f1f9baf2b8cb01759098c66d3d1
#
_entry.id   d6eb1f1f9baf2b8cb01759098c66d3d1
#
_cell.length_a   1.000
_cell.length_b   1.000
_cell.length_c   1.000
_cell.angle_alpha   90.00
_cell.angle_beta   90.00
_cell.angle_gamma   90.00
#
_symmetry.space_group_name_H-M   'P 1'
#
loop_
_entity.id
_entity.type
_entity.pdbx_description
1 polymer ?
#
loop_
_entity_poly.entity_id
_entity_poly.type
_entity_poly.pdbx_seq_one_letter_code
_entity_poly.pdbx_strand_id
1 'polypeptide(L)'
;MRHTAASRSTQLFITIMRFDELYLSDDILDAIDSMHFTECTPIQEKTIPLITEGKDVIAVAQTGTGKTAAYLLPVIDEIANGDYPQDAINCIVMAPTRELAQQIDQQMQGFSYFMPVNSVAIYGGTDGHTFEQQKKGLKLGADVVIATPGRLIAHLSMGYVDLSKVSFLILDEAARMLDMGF
;
A
#
# COMPACT_ATOMS: atom_id res chain seq x y z
N MET A 1 8.99 11.81 -63.42
CA MET A 1 8.35 12.39 -62.23
C MET A 1 8.39 11.35 -61.12
N ARG A 2 9.25 11.56 -60.13
CA ARG A 2 9.38 10.65 -58.97
C ARG A 2 8.66 11.31 -57.79
N HIS A 3 7.53 10.75 -57.35
CA HIS A 3 6.85 11.17 -56.11
C HIS A 3 7.58 10.59 -54.92
N THR A 4 8.27 11.41 -54.19
CA THR A 4 8.81 11.12 -52.89
C THR A 4 7.68 11.19 -51.84
N ALA A 5 7.23 10.04 -51.36
CA ALA A 5 6.32 9.96 -50.20
C ALA A 5 7.09 10.35 -48.95
N ALA A 6 6.77 11.49 -48.35
CA ALA A 6 7.27 11.88 -47.04
C ALA A 6 6.60 11.01 -45.98
N SER A 7 7.38 10.16 -45.35
CA SER A 7 7.00 9.42 -44.15
C SER A 7 6.76 10.41 -43.00
N ARG A 8 5.50 10.61 -42.61
CA ARG A 8 5.15 11.30 -41.35
C ARG A 8 5.43 10.34 -40.22
N SER A 9 6.55 10.51 -39.55
CA SER A 9 6.79 9.86 -38.27
C SER A 9 5.80 10.44 -37.25
N THR A 10 4.80 9.64 -36.86
CA THR A 10 3.94 9.98 -35.72
C THR A 10 4.79 9.87 -34.46
N GLN A 11 5.21 11.00 -33.91
CA GLN A 11 5.88 11.07 -32.63
C GLN A 11 4.80 10.85 -31.58
N LEU A 12 4.76 9.65 -30.94
CA LEU A 12 3.97 9.40 -29.77
C LEU A 12 4.62 10.15 -28.60
N PHE A 13 4.00 11.22 -28.17
CA PHE A 13 4.32 11.84 -26.88
C PHE A 13 3.67 10.99 -25.80
N ILE A 14 4.47 10.23 -25.06
CA ILE A 14 4.01 9.58 -23.84
C ILE A 14 3.97 10.72 -22.80
N THR A 15 2.77 11.19 -22.48
CA THR A 15 2.59 12.10 -21.35
C THR A 15 2.68 11.24 -20.09
N ILE A 16 3.69 11.46 -19.27
CA ILE A 16 3.85 10.80 -17.98
C ILE A 16 3.04 11.62 -16.97
N MET A 17 2.10 10.96 -16.28
CA MET A 17 1.26 11.58 -15.25
C MET A 17 2.07 11.87 -14.00
N ARG A 18 1.81 13.00 -13.36
CA ARG A 18 2.40 13.39 -12.08
C ARG A 18 1.45 13.06 -10.94
N PHE A 19 1.99 12.92 -9.72
CA PHE A 19 1.17 12.59 -8.54
C PHE A 19 0.18 13.70 -8.18
N ASP A 20 0.51 14.97 -8.42
CA ASP A 20 -0.38 16.12 -8.20
C ASP A 20 -1.62 16.14 -9.12
N GLU A 21 -1.64 15.33 -10.17
CA GLU A 21 -2.79 15.13 -11.04
C GLU A 21 -3.77 14.04 -10.53
N LEU A 22 -3.44 13.32 -9.43
CA LEU A 22 -4.20 12.17 -8.93
C LEU A 22 -5.17 12.51 -7.78
N TYR A 23 -5.40 13.78 -7.48
CA TYR A 23 -6.31 14.25 -6.42
C TYR A 23 -5.96 13.71 -5.01
N LEU A 24 -4.68 13.47 -4.73
CA LEU A 24 -4.17 13.16 -3.41
C LEU A 24 -4.03 14.45 -2.56
N SER A 25 -4.13 14.33 -1.24
CA SER A 25 -3.95 15.47 -0.32
C SER A 25 -2.54 16.05 -0.35
N ASP A 26 -2.41 17.30 0.08
CA ASP A 26 -1.12 18.00 0.13
C ASP A 26 -0.12 17.25 1.03
N ASP A 27 -0.56 16.70 2.16
CA ASP A 27 0.30 15.93 3.08
C ASP A 27 0.90 14.67 2.43
N ILE A 28 0.12 13.96 1.62
CA ILE A 28 0.62 12.82 0.81
C ILE A 28 1.58 13.30 -0.27
N LEU A 29 1.28 14.42 -0.94
CA LEU A 29 2.17 14.97 -1.96
C LEU A 29 3.51 15.42 -1.37
N ASP A 30 3.51 16.02 -0.18
CA ASP A 30 4.72 16.38 0.55
C ASP A 30 5.56 15.13 0.93
N ALA A 31 4.90 14.05 1.36
CA ALA A 31 5.56 12.78 1.65
C ALA A 31 6.19 12.16 0.38
N ILE A 32 5.47 12.15 -0.73
CA ILE A 32 5.94 11.69 -2.04
C ILE A 32 7.18 12.47 -2.49
N ASP A 33 7.13 13.81 -2.39
CA ASP A 33 8.25 14.68 -2.77
C ASP A 33 9.48 14.45 -1.89
N SER A 34 9.29 14.30 -0.56
CA SER A 34 10.36 13.99 0.38
C SER A 34 11.05 12.65 0.11
N MET A 35 10.34 11.70 -0.48
CA MET A 35 10.85 10.40 -0.92
C MET A 35 11.39 10.42 -2.35
N HIS A 36 11.40 11.59 -3.01
CA HIS A 36 11.90 11.80 -4.38
C HIS A 36 11.13 11.03 -5.47
N PHE A 37 9.84 10.80 -5.27
CA PHE A 37 8.96 10.31 -6.31
C PHE A 37 8.40 11.49 -7.09
N THR A 38 8.65 11.57 -8.38
CA THR A 38 8.24 12.72 -9.22
C THR A 38 7.15 12.39 -10.22
N GLU A 39 7.16 11.18 -10.74
CA GLU A 39 6.30 10.72 -11.82
C GLU A 39 5.61 9.42 -11.46
N CYS A 40 4.36 9.26 -11.88
CA CYS A 40 3.61 8.04 -11.67
C CYS A 40 4.10 6.93 -12.61
N THR A 41 4.19 5.73 -12.08
CA THR A 41 4.31 4.55 -12.93
C THR A 41 2.95 4.20 -13.55
N PRO A 42 2.90 3.43 -14.65
CA PRO A 42 1.63 3.06 -15.29
C PRO A 42 0.65 2.32 -14.38
N ILE A 43 1.14 1.58 -13.36
CA ILE A 43 0.26 0.92 -12.40
C ILE A 43 -0.33 1.91 -11.41
N GLN A 44 0.45 2.90 -10.96
CA GLN A 44 -0.01 3.96 -10.06
C GLN A 44 -1.06 4.84 -10.72
N GLU A 45 -0.79 5.32 -11.94
CA GLU A 45 -1.71 6.11 -12.74
C GLU A 45 -3.10 5.45 -12.88
N LYS A 46 -3.12 4.12 -13.10
CA LYS A 46 -4.37 3.38 -13.30
C LYS A 46 -5.06 2.97 -12.01
N THR A 47 -4.30 2.72 -10.93
CA THR A 47 -4.82 2.08 -9.73
C THR A 47 -5.24 3.10 -8.67
N ILE A 48 -4.44 4.17 -8.47
CA ILE A 48 -4.72 5.17 -7.45
C ILE A 48 -6.12 5.77 -7.59
N PRO A 49 -6.56 6.25 -8.77
CA PRO A 49 -7.90 6.83 -8.91
C PRO A 49 -9.02 5.83 -8.61
N LEU A 50 -8.85 4.56 -8.96
CA LEU A 50 -9.86 3.53 -8.71
C LEU A 50 -10.03 3.24 -7.22
N ILE A 51 -8.92 3.21 -6.46
CA ILE A 51 -8.96 2.99 -5.01
C ILE A 51 -9.58 4.22 -4.32
N THR A 52 -9.20 5.43 -4.70
CA THR A 52 -9.80 6.67 -4.19
C THR A 52 -11.32 6.76 -4.47
N GLU A 53 -11.78 6.18 -5.59
CA GLU A 53 -13.22 6.05 -5.89
C GLU A 53 -13.91 4.91 -5.10
N GLY A 54 -13.22 4.23 -4.21
CA GLY A 54 -13.74 3.13 -3.39
C GLY A 54 -13.99 1.82 -4.15
N LYS A 55 -13.31 1.61 -5.27
CA LYS A 55 -13.47 0.39 -6.08
C LYS A 55 -12.54 -0.73 -5.63
N ASP A 56 -13.01 -1.96 -5.71
CA ASP A 56 -12.17 -3.15 -5.59
C ASP A 56 -11.30 -3.29 -6.84
N VAL A 57 -10.00 -3.60 -6.65
CA VAL A 57 -9.02 -3.62 -7.73
C VAL A 57 -8.20 -4.90 -7.69
N ILE A 58 -8.06 -5.54 -8.85
CA ILE A 58 -7.06 -6.59 -9.07
C ILE A 58 -6.01 -6.03 -10.04
N ALA A 59 -4.81 -5.80 -9.52
CA ALA A 59 -3.71 -5.22 -10.28
C ALA A 59 -2.59 -6.24 -10.53
N VAL A 60 -2.25 -6.44 -11.79
CA VAL A 60 -1.15 -7.34 -12.19
C VAL A 60 -0.02 -6.51 -12.78
N ALA A 61 1.14 -6.53 -12.10
CA ALA A 61 2.33 -5.85 -12.56
C ALA A 61 3.59 -6.56 -12.02
N GLN A 62 4.71 -6.40 -12.71
CA GLN A 62 5.98 -6.98 -12.28
C GLN A 62 6.48 -6.37 -10.96
N THR A 63 7.42 -7.04 -10.30
CA THR A 63 8.11 -6.51 -9.12
C THR A 63 8.90 -5.25 -9.50
N GLY A 64 8.94 -4.25 -8.62
CA GLY A 64 9.65 -2.98 -8.87
C GLY A 64 8.88 -1.96 -9.72
N THR A 65 7.61 -2.19 -10.06
CA THR A 65 6.79 -1.27 -10.84
C THR A 65 6.02 -0.24 -10.00
N GLY A 66 6.26 -0.19 -8.68
CA GLY A 66 5.61 0.77 -7.78
C GLY A 66 4.22 0.35 -7.27
N LYS A 67 3.90 -0.96 -7.27
CA LYS A 67 2.63 -1.48 -6.73
C LYS A 67 2.36 -1.06 -5.29
N THR A 68 3.38 -1.10 -4.44
CA THR A 68 3.24 -0.76 -3.02
C THR A 68 2.73 0.67 -2.84
N ALA A 69 3.31 1.64 -3.52
CA ALA A 69 2.82 3.02 -3.51
C ALA A 69 1.42 3.13 -4.14
N ALA A 70 1.13 2.35 -5.18
CA ALA A 70 -0.16 2.38 -5.87
C ALA A 70 -1.35 2.05 -4.96
N TYR A 71 -1.18 1.22 -3.93
CA TYR A 71 -2.23 0.95 -2.95
C TYR A 71 -2.04 1.69 -1.62
N LEU A 72 -0.81 1.94 -1.16
CA LEU A 72 -0.61 2.63 0.12
C LEU A 72 -1.02 4.09 0.07
N LEU A 73 -0.62 4.83 -0.98
CA LEU A 73 -0.89 6.26 -1.07
C LEU A 73 -2.37 6.61 -0.93
N PRO A 74 -3.29 6.05 -1.74
CA PRO A 74 -4.72 6.37 -1.63
C PRO A 74 -5.34 5.86 -0.33
N VAL A 75 -4.87 4.72 0.23
CA VAL A 75 -5.41 4.18 1.47
C VAL A 75 -4.97 5.01 2.69
N ILE A 76 -3.70 5.45 2.74
CA ILE A 76 -3.22 6.34 3.81
C ILE A 76 -3.98 7.67 3.76
N ASP A 77 -4.13 8.22 2.57
CA ASP A 77 -4.84 9.48 2.34
C ASP A 77 -6.30 9.40 2.79
N GLU A 78 -6.97 8.32 2.43
CA GLU A 78 -8.37 8.06 2.79
C GLU A 78 -8.53 7.87 4.31
N ILE A 79 -7.65 7.11 4.97
CA ILE A 79 -7.69 6.93 6.43
C ILE A 79 -7.43 8.24 7.17
N ALA A 80 -6.50 9.07 6.69
CA ALA A 80 -6.14 10.32 7.34
C ALA A 80 -7.22 11.39 7.24
N ASN A 81 -7.92 11.46 6.10
CA ASN A 81 -8.86 12.54 5.78
C ASN A 81 -10.33 12.10 5.82
N GLY A 82 -10.60 10.79 5.84
CA GLY A 82 -11.95 10.23 5.90
C GLY A 82 -12.49 10.08 7.33
N ASP A 83 -13.72 9.57 7.43
CA ASP A 83 -14.40 9.29 8.72
C ASP A 83 -14.11 7.86 9.18
N TYR A 84 -12.84 7.58 9.50
CA TYR A 84 -12.40 6.29 10.02
C TYR A 84 -12.16 6.36 11.52
N PRO A 85 -12.55 5.29 12.28
CA PRO A 85 -12.37 5.29 13.73
C PRO A 85 -10.87 5.29 14.09
N GLN A 86 -10.50 6.22 14.96
CA GLN A 86 -9.16 6.23 15.57
C GLN A 86 -9.02 5.07 16.55
N ASP A 87 -7.80 4.65 16.80
CA ASP A 87 -7.48 3.52 17.69
C ASP A 87 -8.12 2.18 17.28
N ALA A 88 -8.39 2.00 15.98
CA ALA A 88 -8.93 0.78 15.41
C ALA A 88 -8.14 0.37 14.17
N ILE A 89 -8.16 -0.93 13.84
CA ILE A 89 -7.54 -1.42 12.61
C ILE A 89 -8.47 -1.10 11.44
N ASN A 90 -8.06 -0.16 10.60
CA ASN A 90 -8.81 0.28 9.41
C ASN A 90 -8.34 -0.44 8.13
N CYS A 91 -7.05 -0.82 8.08
CA CYS A 91 -6.47 -1.49 6.92
C CYS A 91 -5.60 -2.68 7.33
N ILE A 92 -5.70 -3.77 6.56
CA ILE A 92 -4.78 -4.91 6.65
C ILE A 92 -4.08 -5.07 5.31
N VAL A 93 -2.75 -5.10 5.34
CA VAL A 93 -1.90 -5.44 4.19
C VAL A 93 -1.26 -6.80 4.45
N MET A 94 -1.61 -7.78 3.63
CA MET A 94 -1.06 -9.14 3.71
C MET A 94 0.11 -9.30 2.75
N ALA A 95 1.22 -9.83 3.26
CA ALA A 95 2.41 -10.14 2.47
C ALA A 95 2.84 -11.60 2.70
N PRO A 96 3.25 -12.35 1.65
CA PRO A 96 3.61 -13.77 1.79
C PRO A 96 4.86 -14.01 2.63
N THR A 97 5.77 -13.03 2.70
CA THR A 97 7.05 -13.18 3.37
C THR A 97 7.33 -12.02 4.34
N ARG A 98 8.18 -12.31 5.33
CA ARG A 98 8.68 -11.33 6.28
C ARG A 98 9.42 -10.17 5.59
N GLU A 99 10.24 -10.49 4.62
CA GLU A 99 11.06 -9.52 3.88
C GLU A 99 10.17 -8.52 3.14
N LEU A 100 9.11 -9.00 2.48
CA LEU A 100 8.15 -8.14 1.81
C LEU A 100 7.36 -7.29 2.81
N ALA A 101 6.92 -7.88 3.93
CA ALA A 101 6.25 -7.12 4.99
C ALA A 101 7.14 -5.99 5.54
N GLN A 102 8.43 -6.23 5.72
CA GLN A 102 9.39 -5.21 6.15
C GLN A 102 9.58 -4.10 5.10
N GLN A 103 9.63 -4.45 3.81
CA GLN A 103 9.72 -3.47 2.72
C GLN A 103 8.47 -2.59 2.64
N ILE A 104 7.29 -3.19 2.81
CA ILE A 104 6.03 -2.45 2.85
C ILE A 104 5.99 -1.51 4.05
N ASP A 105 6.38 -1.98 5.24
CA ASP A 105 6.43 -1.18 6.46
C ASP A 105 7.37 0.03 6.32
N GLN A 106 8.54 -0.16 5.72
CA GLN A 106 9.48 0.92 5.47
C GLN A 106 8.88 1.99 4.53
N GLN A 107 8.17 1.59 3.48
CA GLN A 107 7.48 2.53 2.59
C GLN A 107 6.31 3.21 3.29
N MET A 108 5.54 2.46 4.09
CA MET A 108 4.44 2.98 4.89
C MET A 108 4.90 4.12 5.81
N GLN A 109 6.01 3.93 6.54
CA GLN A 109 6.59 4.96 7.42
C GLN A 109 6.99 6.23 6.65
N GLY A 110 7.49 6.09 5.42
CA GLY A 110 7.80 7.24 4.57
C GLY A 110 6.55 7.98 4.11
N PHE A 111 5.56 7.26 3.60
CA PHE A 111 4.33 7.86 3.06
C PHE A 111 3.43 8.47 4.14
N SER A 112 3.43 7.93 5.37
CA SER A 112 2.63 8.46 6.48
C SER A 112 3.36 9.50 7.34
N TYR A 113 4.56 9.94 6.96
CA TYR A 113 5.41 10.79 7.80
C TYR A 113 4.73 12.10 8.24
N PHE A 114 3.96 12.72 7.37
CA PHE A 114 3.25 13.97 7.65
C PHE A 114 1.78 13.76 8.07
N MET A 115 1.35 12.51 8.25
CA MET A 115 -0.06 12.17 8.45
C MET A 115 -0.29 11.46 9.79
N PRO A 116 -1.46 11.66 10.43
CA PRO A 116 -1.79 11.00 11.70
C PRO A 116 -2.25 9.54 11.49
N VAL A 117 -1.49 8.75 10.72
CA VAL A 117 -1.79 7.34 10.43
C VAL A 117 -0.69 6.47 11.01
N ASN A 118 -1.06 5.60 11.93
CA ASN A 118 -0.14 4.70 12.61
C ASN A 118 -0.15 3.31 11.97
N SER A 119 1.02 2.68 11.88
CA SER A 119 1.14 1.32 11.37
C SER A 119 1.85 0.39 12.34
N VAL A 120 1.56 -0.90 12.22
CA VAL A 120 2.30 -1.97 12.89
C VAL A 120 2.58 -3.10 11.92
N ALA A 121 3.84 -3.53 11.84
CA ALA A 121 4.22 -4.69 11.06
C ALA A 121 4.29 -5.93 11.95
N ILE A 122 3.54 -6.98 11.57
CA ILE A 122 3.46 -8.25 12.28
C ILE A 122 3.90 -9.42 11.40
N TYR A 123 5.08 -9.94 11.67
CA TYR A 123 5.66 -11.07 10.93
C TYR A 123 6.40 -12.01 11.86
N GLY A 124 6.65 -13.24 11.39
CA GLY A 124 7.37 -14.26 12.16
C GLY A 124 8.79 -13.82 12.49
N GLY A 125 9.19 -13.96 13.73
CA GLY A 125 10.54 -13.80 14.24
C GLY A 125 10.83 -14.91 15.23
N THR A 126 12.11 -15.06 15.62
CA THR A 126 12.58 -16.16 16.46
C THR A 126 12.48 -15.89 17.95
N ASP A 127 12.13 -14.68 18.38
CA ASP A 127 12.11 -14.28 19.78
C ASP A 127 10.71 -13.87 20.29
N GLY A 128 10.43 -14.20 21.54
CA GLY A 128 9.19 -13.83 22.23
C GLY A 128 9.05 -12.31 22.44
N HIS A 129 10.16 -11.59 22.48
CA HIS A 129 10.17 -10.13 22.65
C HIS A 129 9.50 -9.41 21.47
N THR A 130 9.80 -9.84 20.25
CA THR A 130 9.16 -9.33 19.03
C THR A 130 7.65 -9.58 19.05
N PHE A 131 7.20 -10.75 19.53
CA PHE A 131 5.77 -11.05 19.62
C PHE A 131 5.04 -10.10 20.59
N GLU A 132 5.59 -9.85 21.76
CA GLU A 132 4.99 -8.95 22.76
C GLU A 132 4.99 -7.47 22.27
N GLN A 133 6.01 -7.04 21.52
CA GLN A 133 6.00 -5.72 20.89
C GLN A 133 4.89 -5.58 19.85
N GLN A 134 4.72 -6.58 18.99
CA GLN A 134 3.64 -6.62 18.00
C GLN A 134 2.27 -6.59 18.67
N LYS A 135 2.09 -7.39 19.73
CA LYS A 135 0.87 -7.42 20.53
C LYS A 135 0.56 -6.05 21.17
N LYS A 136 1.58 -5.36 21.68
CA LYS A 136 1.42 -4.01 22.23
C LYS A 136 0.96 -3.03 21.13
N GLY A 137 1.58 -3.04 19.97
CA GLY A 137 1.18 -2.20 18.82
C GLY A 137 -0.27 -2.43 18.39
N LEU A 138 -0.67 -3.71 18.25
CA LEU A 138 -2.05 -4.07 17.91
C LEU A 138 -3.07 -3.62 18.96
N LYS A 139 -2.71 -3.64 20.25
CA LYS A 139 -3.58 -3.20 21.35
C LYS A 139 -3.67 -1.67 21.49
N LEU A 140 -2.67 -0.94 21.04
CA LEU A 140 -2.66 0.53 21.05
C LEU A 140 -3.52 1.11 19.93
N GLY A 141 -4.01 0.29 18.98
CA GLY A 141 -4.86 0.72 17.89
C GLY A 141 -4.03 1.28 16.73
N ALA A 142 -3.39 0.40 15.96
CA ALA A 142 -2.75 0.80 14.71
C ALA A 142 -3.79 0.87 13.60
N ASP A 143 -3.80 1.95 12.82
CA ASP A 143 -4.71 2.12 11.67
C ASP A 143 -4.41 1.10 10.57
N VAL A 144 -3.13 0.82 10.32
CA VAL A 144 -2.67 -0.10 9.29
C VAL A 144 -1.86 -1.25 9.90
N VAL A 145 -2.28 -2.47 9.62
CA VAL A 145 -1.56 -3.69 10.03
C VAL A 145 -0.94 -4.33 8.79
N ILE A 146 0.39 -4.42 8.76
CA ILE A 146 1.12 -5.10 7.69
C ILE A 146 1.52 -6.48 8.21
N ALA A 147 1.04 -7.56 7.59
CA ALA A 147 1.11 -8.88 8.19
C ALA A 147 1.58 -9.99 7.25
N THR A 148 2.29 -10.97 7.81
CA THR A 148 2.35 -12.30 7.20
C THR A 148 1.20 -13.16 7.72
N PRO A 149 0.58 -14.05 6.88
CA PRO A 149 -0.63 -14.78 7.25
C PRO A 149 -0.51 -15.56 8.56
N GLY A 150 0.53 -16.37 8.70
CA GLY A 150 0.70 -17.20 9.91
C GLY A 150 0.85 -16.39 11.20
N ARG A 151 1.48 -15.19 11.14
CA ARG A 151 1.64 -14.33 12.32
C ARG A 151 0.32 -13.63 12.67
N LEU A 152 -0.44 -13.17 11.68
CA LEU A 152 -1.75 -12.59 11.91
C LEU A 152 -2.69 -13.60 12.56
N ILE A 153 -2.74 -14.84 12.05
CA ILE A 153 -3.54 -15.93 12.62
C ILE A 153 -3.14 -16.19 14.09
N ALA A 154 -1.85 -16.20 14.42
CA ALA A 154 -1.38 -16.38 15.77
C ALA A 154 -1.90 -15.29 16.73
N HIS A 155 -1.88 -14.01 16.32
CA HIS A 155 -2.42 -12.91 17.11
C HIS A 155 -3.95 -12.97 17.23
N LEU A 156 -4.66 -13.30 16.15
CA LEU A 156 -6.12 -13.48 16.14
C LEU A 156 -6.58 -14.61 17.08
N SER A 157 -5.87 -15.73 17.09
CA SER A 157 -6.18 -16.88 17.93
C SER A 157 -6.10 -16.58 19.44
N MET A 158 -5.41 -15.51 19.81
CA MET A 158 -5.34 -15.06 21.21
C MET A 158 -6.51 -14.15 21.63
N GLY A 159 -7.41 -13.79 20.71
CA GLY A 159 -8.68 -13.12 20.98
C GLY A 159 -8.62 -11.65 21.42
N TYR A 160 -7.50 -10.95 21.21
CA TYR A 160 -7.38 -9.53 21.56
C TYR A 160 -7.33 -8.59 20.36
N VAL A 161 -7.35 -9.12 19.14
CA VAL A 161 -7.35 -8.34 17.90
C VAL A 161 -8.78 -8.18 17.44
N ASP A 162 -9.22 -6.95 17.28
CA ASP A 162 -10.54 -6.62 16.74
C ASP A 162 -10.41 -6.16 15.26
N LEU A 163 -11.04 -6.89 14.37
CA LEU A 163 -11.08 -6.60 12.93
C LEU A 163 -12.42 -6.01 12.47
N SER A 164 -13.33 -5.69 13.40
CA SER A 164 -14.69 -5.25 13.07
C SER A 164 -14.75 -3.90 12.33
N LYS A 165 -13.65 -3.14 12.33
CA LYS A 165 -13.53 -1.82 11.71
C LYS A 165 -12.67 -1.80 10.46
N VAL A 166 -12.18 -2.96 10.03
CA VAL A 166 -11.37 -3.08 8.80
C VAL A 166 -12.21 -2.71 7.59
N SER A 167 -11.80 -1.65 6.90
CA SER A 167 -12.40 -1.16 5.68
C SER A 167 -11.58 -1.50 4.43
N PHE A 168 -10.25 -1.70 4.60
CA PHE A 168 -9.34 -2.03 3.51
C PHE A 168 -8.62 -3.36 3.76
N LEU A 169 -8.69 -4.26 2.79
CA LEU A 169 -7.90 -5.50 2.76
C LEU A 169 -7.04 -5.53 1.50
N ILE A 170 -5.74 -5.56 1.67
CA ILE A 170 -4.77 -5.59 0.58
C ILE A 170 -4.01 -6.91 0.63
N LEU A 171 -3.96 -7.60 -0.50
CA LEU A 171 -3.24 -8.86 -0.68
C LEU A 171 -2.09 -8.63 -1.65
N ASP A 172 -0.89 -8.31 -1.16
CA ASP A 172 0.29 -8.16 -2.02
C ASP A 172 0.87 -9.54 -2.34
N GLU A 173 1.27 -9.75 -3.59
CA GLU A 173 1.68 -11.06 -4.12
C GLU A 173 0.67 -12.19 -3.80
N ALA A 174 -0.62 -11.93 -3.98
CA ALA A 174 -1.70 -12.86 -3.63
C ALA A 174 -1.53 -14.27 -4.23
N ALA A 175 -1.08 -14.37 -5.48
CA ALA A 175 -0.81 -15.65 -6.13
C ALA A 175 0.23 -16.48 -5.33
N ARG A 176 1.27 -15.83 -4.82
CA ARG A 176 2.29 -16.50 -4.01
C ARG A 176 1.74 -17.01 -2.67
N MET A 177 0.83 -16.25 -2.04
CA MET A 177 0.16 -16.72 -0.81
C MET A 177 -0.68 -17.96 -1.09
N LEU A 178 -1.43 -18.00 -2.20
CA LEU A 178 -2.20 -19.18 -2.62
C LEU A 178 -1.31 -20.41 -2.87
N ASP A 179 -0.17 -20.22 -3.55
CA ASP A 179 0.83 -21.27 -3.78
C ASP A 179 1.43 -21.82 -2.46
N MET A 180 1.49 -21.01 -1.42
CA MET A 180 1.93 -21.41 -0.08
C MET A 180 0.83 -22.08 0.76
N GLY A 181 -0.40 -22.14 0.26
CA GLY A 181 -1.53 -22.80 0.91
C GLY A 181 -2.32 -21.91 1.87
N PHE A 182 -2.24 -20.59 1.70
CA PHE A 182 -3.03 -19.61 2.46
C PHE A 182 -4.27 -19.16 1.70
#